data_0990a87b793cad473dfe41439753977d
#
_entry.id   0990a87b793cad473dfe41439753977d
#
_cell.length_a   1.000
_cell.length_b   1.000
_cell.length_c   1.000
_cell.angle_alpha   90.00
_cell.angle_beta   90.00
_cell.angle_gamma   90.00
#
_symmetry.space_group_name_H-M   'P 1'
#
loop_
_entity.id
_entity.type
_entity.pdbx_description
1 polymer ?
#
loop_
_entity_poly.entity_id
_entity_poly.type
_entity_poly.pdbx_seq_one_letter_code
_entity_poly.pdbx_strand_id
1 'polypeptide(L)'
;MTTPTKIETERLTLRRWRPSDAGALSTMHAHPDVTAWLARGPMSVDEAGDVIARFEAHFDARGFGPWAVERRTDTMLVGICGLSHEARATHPMAPCVEIMWRQAHHAWGHGYIAEAAAAALADGFDRVALGEIFAWTADTNLRSQHVMQRLGMQRQPARDFDHPALPEGHALRRHVVYVARPGGYAGT
;
A
#
# COMPACT_ATOMS: atom_id res chain seq x y z
N MET A 1 -4.59 -0.10 22.71
CA MET A 1 -5.51 -0.82 21.79
C MET A 1 -4.78 -2.01 21.22
N THR A 2 -5.38 -3.20 21.17
CA THR A 2 -4.75 -4.39 20.58
C THR A 2 -4.77 -4.28 19.06
N THR A 3 -3.62 -4.52 18.43
CA THR A 3 -3.54 -4.63 16.95
C THR A 3 -4.39 -5.81 16.51
N PRO A 4 -5.32 -5.67 15.56
CA PRO A 4 -6.06 -6.81 15.05
C PRO A 4 -5.11 -7.76 14.34
N THR A 5 -5.43 -9.04 14.36
CA THR A 5 -4.66 -10.06 13.62
C THR A 5 -5.05 -10.11 12.16
N LYS A 6 -6.24 -9.63 11.82
CA LYS A 6 -6.81 -9.60 10.46
C LYS A 6 -7.95 -8.57 10.35
N ILE A 7 -8.24 -8.16 9.12
CA ILE A 7 -9.44 -7.44 8.71
C ILE A 7 -10.11 -8.29 7.62
N GLU A 8 -11.40 -8.56 7.74
CA GLU A 8 -12.17 -9.32 6.76
C GLU A 8 -13.08 -8.40 5.96
N THR A 9 -13.14 -8.62 4.65
CA THR A 9 -14.05 -7.95 3.73
C THR A 9 -14.93 -9.00 3.04
N GLU A 10 -15.74 -8.62 2.07
CA GLU A 10 -16.59 -9.56 1.32
C GLU A 10 -15.74 -10.67 0.65
N ARG A 11 -14.63 -10.30 0.00
CA ARG A 11 -13.83 -11.21 -0.84
C ARG A 11 -12.42 -11.45 -0.33
N LEU A 12 -11.94 -10.66 0.65
CA LEU A 12 -10.55 -10.64 1.07
C LEU A 12 -10.39 -10.84 2.57
N THR A 13 -9.22 -11.32 2.94
CA THR A 13 -8.68 -11.27 4.29
C THR A 13 -7.38 -10.49 4.25
N LEU A 14 -7.32 -9.34 4.91
CA LEU A 14 -6.09 -8.61 5.17
C LEU A 14 -5.52 -9.17 6.47
N ARG A 15 -4.39 -9.85 6.41
CA ARG A 15 -3.80 -10.54 7.56
C ARG A 15 -2.33 -10.17 7.78
N ARG A 16 -1.83 -10.47 8.96
CA ARG A 16 -0.40 -10.41 9.25
C ARG A 16 0.38 -11.35 8.31
N TRP A 17 1.61 -10.99 8.04
CA TRP A 17 2.49 -11.76 7.18
C TRP A 17 2.94 -13.06 7.84
N ARG A 18 3.23 -14.06 7.02
CA ARG A 18 3.82 -15.33 7.43
C ARG A 18 5.16 -15.49 6.69
N PRO A 19 6.17 -16.13 7.28
CA PRO A 19 7.42 -16.42 6.55
C PRO A 19 7.20 -17.17 5.24
N SER A 20 6.18 -18.04 5.19
CA SER A 20 5.79 -18.78 3.99
C SER A 20 5.29 -17.91 2.83
N ASP A 21 4.95 -16.65 3.06
CA ASP A 21 4.51 -15.73 2.00
C ASP A 21 5.66 -15.20 1.13
N ALA A 22 6.93 -15.40 1.54
CA ALA A 22 8.09 -14.84 0.85
C ALA A 22 8.18 -15.27 -0.61
N GLY A 23 7.90 -16.54 -0.91
CA GLY A 23 7.89 -17.04 -2.29
C GLY A 23 6.81 -16.37 -3.16
N ALA A 24 5.60 -16.21 -2.65
CA ALA A 24 4.51 -15.56 -3.36
C ALA A 24 4.77 -14.05 -3.55
N LEU A 25 5.35 -13.39 -2.54
CA LEU A 25 5.74 -11.99 -2.60
C LEU A 25 6.85 -11.75 -3.63
N SER A 26 7.87 -12.60 -3.67
CA SER A 26 8.94 -12.58 -4.69
C SER A 26 8.35 -12.76 -6.08
N THR A 27 7.49 -13.77 -6.28
CA THR A 27 6.82 -14.03 -7.57
C THR A 27 6.01 -12.83 -8.05
N MET A 28 5.27 -12.17 -7.17
CA MET A 28 4.52 -10.93 -7.50
C MET A 28 5.46 -9.84 -8.00
N HIS A 29 6.63 -9.66 -7.37
CA HIS A 29 7.63 -8.66 -7.76
C HIS A 29 8.53 -9.09 -8.94
N ALA A 30 8.44 -10.32 -9.39
CA ALA A 30 9.11 -10.76 -10.63
C ALA A 30 8.32 -10.33 -11.89
N HIS A 31 7.02 -9.99 -11.75
CA HIS A 31 6.21 -9.60 -12.91
C HIS A 31 6.56 -8.17 -13.36
N PRO A 32 6.93 -7.95 -14.64
CA PRO A 32 7.40 -6.66 -15.14
C PRO A 32 6.36 -5.55 -14.99
N ASP A 33 5.08 -5.83 -15.23
CA ASP A 33 4.02 -4.83 -15.10
C ASP A 33 3.78 -4.38 -13.64
N VAL A 34 4.11 -5.22 -12.66
CA VAL A 34 4.05 -4.86 -11.24
C VAL A 34 5.25 -3.99 -10.87
N THR A 35 6.44 -4.35 -11.32
CA THR A 35 7.68 -3.63 -11.01
C THR A 35 7.89 -2.37 -11.82
N ALA A 36 7.20 -2.22 -12.97
CA ALA A 36 7.29 -1.02 -13.82
C ALA A 36 7.02 0.30 -13.08
N TRP A 37 6.32 0.25 -11.95
CA TRP A 37 5.94 1.42 -11.15
C TRP A 37 6.72 1.55 -9.83
N LEU A 38 7.74 0.73 -9.65
CA LEU A 38 8.55 0.70 -8.43
C LEU A 38 9.95 1.24 -8.73
N ALA A 39 10.47 2.05 -7.80
CA ALA A 39 11.86 2.52 -7.87
C ALA A 39 12.87 1.37 -7.73
N ARG A 40 12.44 0.24 -7.17
CA ARG A 40 13.21 -1.00 -7.03
C ARG A 40 12.63 -2.07 -7.95
N GLY A 41 13.49 -2.76 -8.64
CA GLY A 41 13.13 -3.90 -9.52
C GLY A 41 12.65 -5.15 -8.77
N PRO A 42 12.72 -6.32 -9.42
CA PRO A 42 12.39 -7.61 -8.82
C PRO A 42 13.14 -7.86 -7.52
N MET A 43 12.59 -8.67 -6.63
CA MET A 43 13.24 -9.09 -5.39
C MET A 43 13.36 -10.62 -5.31
N SER A 44 14.44 -11.12 -4.71
CA SER A 44 14.62 -12.53 -4.39
C SER A 44 13.67 -12.96 -3.26
N VAL A 45 13.60 -14.28 -2.99
CA VAL A 45 12.82 -14.82 -1.86
C VAL A 45 13.38 -14.33 -0.52
N ASP A 46 14.70 -14.25 -0.38
CA ASP A 46 15.35 -13.77 0.85
C ASP A 46 15.03 -12.28 1.08
N GLU A 47 15.14 -11.45 0.04
CA GLU A 47 14.75 -10.03 0.12
C GLU A 47 13.26 -9.85 0.43
N ALA A 48 12.40 -10.73 -0.09
CA ALA A 48 10.98 -10.75 0.26
C ALA A 48 10.77 -11.11 1.74
N GLY A 49 11.56 -12.05 2.28
CA GLY A 49 11.59 -12.36 3.71
C GLY A 49 11.96 -11.15 4.57
N ASP A 50 12.98 -10.38 4.17
CA ASP A 50 13.38 -9.15 4.84
C ASP A 50 12.28 -8.08 4.80
N VAL A 51 11.57 -7.97 3.67
CA VAL A 51 10.41 -7.06 3.55
C VAL A 51 9.31 -7.46 4.52
N ILE A 52 8.98 -8.75 4.59
CA ILE A 52 7.98 -9.30 5.51
C ILE A 52 8.37 -9.00 6.97
N ALA A 53 9.62 -9.25 7.35
CA ALA A 53 10.10 -8.97 8.70
C ALA A 53 9.95 -7.48 9.07
N ARG A 54 10.23 -6.56 8.13
CA ARG A 54 10.02 -5.11 8.33
C ARG A 54 8.55 -4.74 8.48
N PHE A 55 7.65 -5.37 7.72
CA PHE A 55 6.21 -5.15 7.86
C PHE A 55 5.69 -5.62 9.22
N GLU A 56 6.13 -6.79 9.68
CA GLU A 56 5.76 -7.33 10.99
C GLU A 56 6.30 -6.45 12.13
N ALA A 57 7.56 -6.03 12.06
CA ALA A 57 8.14 -5.09 13.02
C ALA A 57 7.39 -3.74 13.04
N HIS A 58 6.91 -3.26 11.88
CA HIS A 58 6.10 -2.05 11.82
C HIS A 58 4.75 -2.23 12.53
N PHE A 59 4.07 -3.37 12.34
CA PHE A 59 2.86 -3.68 13.08
C PHE A 59 3.09 -3.71 14.59
N ASP A 60 4.18 -4.35 15.04
CA ASP A 60 4.49 -4.48 16.47
C ASP A 60 4.81 -3.12 17.10
N ALA A 61 5.49 -2.24 16.36
CA ALA A 61 5.87 -0.91 16.84
C ALA A 61 4.72 0.11 16.79
N ARG A 62 3.80 0.00 15.83
CA ARG A 62 2.81 1.04 15.51
C ARG A 62 1.35 0.63 15.70
N GLY A 63 1.06 -0.67 15.81
CA GLY A 63 -0.29 -1.18 15.86
C GLY A 63 -1.05 -1.17 14.53
N PHE A 64 -0.38 -0.82 13.43
CA PHE A 64 -0.87 -0.88 12.05
C PHE A 64 0.30 -1.15 11.09
N GLY A 65 0.01 -1.58 9.87
CA GLY A 65 1.06 -1.87 8.89
C GLY A 65 0.51 -2.28 7.53
N PRO A 66 1.40 -2.60 6.58
CA PRO A 66 1.03 -3.17 5.29
C PRO A 66 0.60 -4.64 5.45
N TRP A 67 -0.66 -4.94 5.20
CA TRP A 67 -1.24 -6.29 5.29
C TRP A 67 -0.89 -7.15 4.07
N ALA A 68 -0.76 -8.45 4.28
CA ALA A 68 -0.89 -9.46 3.24
C ALA A 68 -2.36 -9.56 2.85
N VAL A 69 -2.68 -9.33 1.57
CA VAL A 69 -4.04 -9.42 1.04
C VAL A 69 -4.26 -10.81 0.46
N GLU A 70 -5.10 -11.58 1.12
CA GLU A 70 -5.43 -12.96 0.76
C GLU A 70 -6.86 -13.03 0.22
N ARG A 71 -7.07 -13.71 -0.91
CA ARG A 71 -8.40 -13.94 -1.45
C ARG A 71 -9.07 -15.09 -0.71
N ARG A 72 -10.30 -14.87 -0.20
CA ARG A 72 -11.00 -15.81 0.69
C ARG A 72 -11.38 -17.12 0.03
N THR A 73 -11.63 -17.13 -1.28
CA THR A 73 -12.11 -18.34 -2.00
C THR A 73 -11.05 -19.43 -2.12
N ASP A 74 -9.78 -19.10 -2.14
CA ASP A 74 -8.68 -20.04 -2.38
C ASP A 74 -7.42 -19.76 -1.56
N THR A 75 -7.48 -18.79 -0.63
CA THR A 75 -6.39 -18.38 0.24
C THR A 75 -5.13 -17.93 -0.49
N MET A 76 -5.24 -17.57 -1.78
CA MET A 76 -4.11 -17.03 -2.54
C MET A 76 -3.74 -15.63 -2.09
N LEU A 77 -2.43 -15.37 -1.94
CA LEU A 77 -1.89 -14.03 -1.76
C LEU A 77 -2.07 -13.26 -3.08
N VAL A 78 -2.91 -12.22 -3.07
CA VAL A 78 -3.23 -11.41 -4.24
C VAL A 78 -2.60 -10.01 -4.19
N GLY A 79 -2.01 -9.61 -3.06
CA GLY A 79 -1.35 -8.32 -2.96
C GLY A 79 -0.87 -7.94 -1.57
N ILE A 80 -0.43 -6.70 -1.49
CA ILE A 80 -0.10 -5.95 -0.27
C ILE A 80 -1.04 -4.76 -0.22
N CYS A 81 -1.61 -4.45 0.93
CA CYS A 81 -2.33 -3.19 1.12
C CYS A 81 -2.32 -2.80 2.60
N GLY A 82 -2.07 -1.54 2.92
CA GLY A 82 -2.17 -1.07 4.30
C GLY A 82 -1.40 0.20 4.57
N LEU A 83 -1.30 0.54 5.84
CA LEU A 83 -0.75 1.80 6.30
C LEU A 83 0.73 1.67 6.64
N SER A 84 1.51 2.69 6.30
CA SER A 84 2.92 2.77 6.63
C SER A 84 3.26 4.16 7.17
N HIS A 85 4.06 4.23 8.21
CA HIS A 85 4.55 5.51 8.72
C HIS A 85 5.81 5.93 7.95
N GLU A 86 5.69 6.99 7.16
CA GLU A 86 6.85 7.60 6.51
C GLU A 86 7.52 8.58 7.48
N ALA A 87 8.73 8.25 7.90
CA ALA A 87 9.49 9.05 8.87
C ALA A 87 10.89 9.42 8.37
N ARG A 88 11.26 9.05 7.13
CA ARG A 88 12.58 9.36 6.57
C ARG A 88 12.72 10.86 6.37
N ALA A 89 13.69 11.49 7.04
CA ALA A 89 13.91 12.94 6.97
C ALA A 89 14.14 13.45 5.53
N THR A 90 14.59 12.58 4.63
CA THR A 90 14.83 12.92 3.21
C THR A 90 13.57 12.80 2.35
N HIS A 91 12.44 12.28 2.90
CA HIS A 91 11.21 12.16 2.13
C HIS A 91 10.35 13.42 2.28
N PRO A 92 9.92 14.07 1.18
CA PRO A 92 9.20 15.36 1.23
C PRO A 92 7.89 15.33 2.01
N MET A 93 7.28 14.13 2.14
CA MET A 93 6.02 13.96 2.86
C MET A 93 6.20 13.62 4.34
N ALA A 94 7.42 13.34 4.82
CA ALA A 94 7.67 12.96 6.20
C ALA A 94 7.58 14.16 7.17
N PRO A 95 7.08 13.93 8.43
CA PRO A 95 6.47 12.69 8.89
C PRO A 95 4.98 12.61 8.51
N CYS A 96 4.53 11.46 8.03
CA CYS A 96 3.10 11.22 7.76
C CYS A 96 2.76 9.73 7.79
N VAL A 97 1.47 9.40 7.70
CA VAL A 97 1.02 8.03 7.43
C VAL A 97 0.55 7.96 5.99
N GLU A 98 1.12 6.99 5.25
CA GLU A 98 0.70 6.67 3.90
C GLU A 98 -0.13 5.40 3.86
N ILE A 99 -1.06 5.30 2.91
CA ILE A 99 -1.59 4.02 2.46
C ILE A 99 -0.84 3.60 1.21
N MET A 100 -0.36 2.37 1.21
CA MET A 100 0.35 1.78 0.08
C MET A 100 -0.33 0.50 -0.38
N TRP A 101 -0.15 0.15 -1.66
CA TRP A 101 -0.60 -1.12 -2.22
C TRP A 101 0.27 -1.61 -3.37
N ARG A 102 0.27 -2.92 -3.54
CA ARG A 102 0.75 -3.64 -4.73
C ARG A 102 -0.15 -4.85 -4.95
N GLN A 103 -0.41 -5.19 -6.18
CA GLN A 103 -1.29 -6.29 -6.52
C GLN A 103 -0.61 -7.22 -7.52
N ALA A 104 -0.72 -8.54 -7.29
CA ALA A 104 -0.29 -9.54 -8.23
C ALA A 104 -1.00 -9.37 -9.57
N HIS A 105 -0.26 -9.48 -10.66
CA HIS A 105 -0.79 -9.20 -12.01
C HIS A 105 -2.04 -10.01 -12.34
N HIS A 106 -2.06 -11.32 -11.99
CA HIS A 106 -3.20 -12.20 -12.23
C HIS A 106 -4.49 -11.79 -11.47
N ALA A 107 -4.37 -10.92 -10.48
CA ALA A 107 -5.50 -10.44 -9.69
C ALA A 107 -6.00 -9.06 -10.13
N TRP A 108 -5.42 -8.46 -11.18
CA TRP A 108 -5.86 -7.15 -11.68
C TRP A 108 -7.26 -7.22 -12.30
N GLY A 109 -7.95 -6.09 -12.34
CA GLY A 109 -9.28 -5.96 -12.94
C GLY A 109 -10.44 -6.40 -12.04
N HIS A 110 -10.19 -7.03 -10.90
CA HIS A 110 -11.23 -7.54 -10.00
C HIS A 110 -11.65 -6.55 -8.89
N GLY A 111 -11.01 -5.39 -8.78
CA GLY A 111 -11.33 -4.39 -7.75
C GLY A 111 -10.80 -4.72 -6.34
N TYR A 112 -10.02 -5.78 -6.18
CA TYR A 112 -9.51 -6.23 -4.87
C TYR A 112 -8.72 -5.15 -4.12
N ILE A 113 -7.86 -4.39 -4.82
CA ILE A 113 -7.07 -3.35 -4.15
C ILE A 113 -7.95 -2.21 -3.64
N ALA A 114 -8.98 -1.81 -4.36
CA ALA A 114 -9.91 -0.79 -3.89
C ALA A 114 -10.67 -1.26 -2.64
N GLU A 115 -11.12 -2.53 -2.62
CA GLU A 115 -11.77 -3.13 -1.45
C GLU A 115 -10.81 -3.22 -0.24
N ALA A 116 -9.60 -3.72 -0.45
CA ALA A 116 -8.60 -3.81 0.60
C ALA A 116 -8.21 -2.42 1.16
N ALA A 117 -8.02 -1.44 0.28
CA ALA A 117 -7.64 -0.09 0.67
C ALA A 117 -8.76 0.63 1.42
N ALA A 118 -10.04 0.44 1.04
CA ALA A 118 -11.18 0.96 1.79
C ALA A 118 -11.20 0.42 3.22
N ALA A 119 -10.99 -0.89 3.39
CA ALA A 119 -10.94 -1.52 4.71
C ALA A 119 -9.74 -1.05 5.55
N ALA A 120 -8.57 -0.86 4.91
CA ALA A 120 -7.38 -0.34 5.59
C ALA A 120 -7.53 1.14 6.00
N LEU A 121 -8.20 1.97 5.19
CA LEU A 121 -8.53 3.36 5.54
C LEU A 121 -9.50 3.41 6.73
N ALA A 122 -10.56 2.59 6.71
CA ALA A 122 -11.52 2.47 7.81
C ALA A 122 -10.81 2.11 9.12
N ASP A 123 -9.97 1.07 9.12
CA ASP A 123 -9.16 0.69 10.28
C ASP A 123 -8.27 1.85 10.77
N GLY A 124 -7.65 2.58 9.85
CA GLY A 124 -6.81 3.73 10.15
C GLY A 124 -7.56 4.87 10.82
N PHE A 125 -8.77 5.17 10.37
CA PHE A 125 -9.58 6.23 10.96
C PHE A 125 -10.31 5.79 12.23
N ASP A 126 -10.95 4.62 12.22
CA ASP A 126 -11.84 4.22 13.31
C ASP A 126 -11.05 3.65 14.51
N ARG A 127 -10.05 2.81 14.27
CA ARG A 127 -9.28 2.15 15.33
C ARG A 127 -8.01 2.91 15.70
N VAL A 128 -7.23 3.34 14.68
CA VAL A 128 -5.96 4.04 14.93
C VAL A 128 -6.18 5.52 15.21
N ALA A 129 -7.35 6.06 14.88
CA ALA A 129 -7.77 7.45 15.07
C ALA A 129 -6.85 8.45 14.33
N LEU A 130 -6.43 8.12 13.11
CA LEU A 130 -5.64 9.01 12.26
C LEU A 130 -6.50 10.16 11.73
N GLY A 131 -5.94 11.36 11.67
CA GLY A 131 -6.63 12.55 11.11
C GLY A 131 -6.50 12.63 9.58
N GLU A 132 -5.39 12.16 9.02
CA GLU A 132 -5.11 12.17 7.59
C GLU A 132 -4.30 10.93 7.21
N ILE A 133 -4.60 10.38 6.03
CA ILE A 133 -3.81 9.31 5.41
C ILE A 133 -3.51 9.74 3.98
N PHE A 134 -2.23 9.76 3.63
CA PHE A 134 -1.75 10.15 2.31
C PHE A 134 -1.56 8.94 1.40
N ALA A 135 -1.60 9.19 0.09
CA ALA A 135 -1.12 8.26 -0.93
C ALA A 135 -0.40 9.05 -2.01
N TRP A 136 0.62 8.46 -2.59
CA TRP A 136 1.33 9.04 -3.74
C TRP A 136 1.75 7.98 -4.73
N THR A 137 1.94 8.41 -5.95
CA THR A 137 2.41 7.55 -7.04
C THR A 137 3.03 8.41 -8.13
N ALA A 138 3.80 7.80 -9.04
CA ALA A 138 4.26 8.49 -10.23
C ALA A 138 3.07 9.08 -11.00
N ASP A 139 3.22 10.29 -11.54
CA ASP A 139 2.16 11.01 -12.26
C ASP A 139 1.64 10.26 -13.49
N THR A 140 2.47 9.39 -14.07
CA THR A 140 2.12 8.51 -15.19
C THR A 140 1.37 7.24 -14.77
N ASN A 141 1.32 6.90 -13.47
CA ASN A 141 0.63 5.70 -12.97
C ASN A 141 -0.87 5.94 -12.77
N LEU A 142 -1.59 6.03 -13.88
CA LEU A 142 -3.03 6.30 -13.88
C LEU A 142 -3.84 5.21 -13.16
N ARG A 143 -3.38 3.95 -13.16
CA ARG A 143 -4.07 2.86 -12.45
C ARG A 143 -4.13 3.13 -10.94
N SER A 144 -3.02 3.50 -10.33
CA SER A 144 -3.00 3.84 -8.90
C SER A 144 -3.84 5.10 -8.61
N GLN A 145 -3.77 6.12 -9.47
CA GLN A 145 -4.59 7.32 -9.32
C GLN A 145 -6.09 7.01 -9.39
N HIS A 146 -6.53 6.14 -10.30
CA HIS A 146 -7.93 5.71 -10.36
C HIS A 146 -8.38 5.00 -9.07
N VAL A 147 -7.51 4.22 -8.43
CA VAL A 147 -7.82 3.64 -7.11
C VAL A 147 -8.00 4.73 -6.07
N MET A 148 -7.08 5.71 -5.98
CA MET A 148 -7.18 6.85 -5.05
C MET A 148 -8.49 7.64 -5.27
N GLN A 149 -8.83 7.92 -6.52
CA GLN A 149 -10.07 8.64 -6.88
C GLN A 149 -11.33 7.83 -6.50
N ARG A 150 -11.33 6.51 -6.77
CA ARG A 150 -12.43 5.62 -6.40
C ARG A 150 -12.64 5.53 -4.88
N LEU A 151 -11.57 5.66 -4.12
CA LEU A 151 -11.60 5.75 -2.66
C LEU A 151 -12.06 7.14 -2.15
N GLY A 152 -12.35 8.10 -3.02
CA GLY A 152 -12.73 9.45 -2.64
C GLY A 152 -11.57 10.30 -2.10
N MET A 153 -10.32 9.87 -2.29
CA MET A 153 -9.16 10.63 -1.85
C MET A 153 -9.03 11.94 -2.63
N GLN A 154 -8.70 13.01 -1.95
CA GLN A 154 -8.60 14.35 -2.54
C GLN A 154 -7.18 14.62 -3.04
N ARG A 155 -7.09 15.08 -4.29
CA ARG A 155 -5.82 15.48 -4.92
C ARG A 155 -5.21 16.69 -4.20
N GLN A 156 -3.88 16.65 -3.97
CA GLN A 156 -3.10 17.70 -3.28
C GLN A 156 -1.96 18.23 -4.16
N PRO A 157 -2.23 19.02 -5.22
CA PRO A 157 -1.20 19.44 -6.18
C PRO A 157 -0.05 20.21 -5.56
N ALA A 158 -0.31 20.98 -4.49
CA ALA A 158 0.71 21.75 -3.78
C ALA A 158 1.71 20.86 -3.02
N ARG A 159 1.42 19.57 -2.86
CA ARG A 159 2.29 18.58 -2.20
C ARG A 159 2.98 17.63 -3.18
N ASP A 160 2.79 17.82 -4.49
CA ASP A 160 3.49 17.02 -5.50
C ASP A 160 4.99 17.18 -5.38
N PHE A 161 5.71 16.07 -5.50
CA PHE A 161 7.15 16.08 -5.30
C PHE A 161 7.89 15.22 -6.34
N ASP A 162 9.18 15.45 -6.44
CA ASP A 162 10.09 14.60 -7.16
C ASP A 162 10.68 13.55 -6.21
N HIS A 163 10.51 12.27 -6.54
CA HIS A 163 10.91 11.17 -5.68
C HIS A 163 12.43 11.18 -5.44
N PRO A 164 12.89 11.31 -4.17
CA PRO A 164 14.30 11.60 -3.88
C PRO A 164 15.27 10.48 -4.26
N ALA A 165 14.79 9.23 -4.36
CA ALA A 165 15.62 8.09 -4.76
C ALA A 165 15.74 7.91 -6.29
N LEU A 166 15.10 8.77 -7.10
CA LEU A 166 15.12 8.66 -8.55
C LEU A 166 15.88 9.83 -9.18
N PRO A 167 16.76 9.56 -10.17
CA PRO A 167 17.56 10.61 -10.82
C PRO A 167 16.67 11.59 -11.60
N GLU A 168 17.24 12.76 -11.88
CA GLU A 168 16.60 13.74 -12.77
C GLU A 168 16.31 13.13 -14.15
N GLY A 169 15.14 13.46 -14.72
CA GLY A 169 14.69 12.91 -16.00
C GLY A 169 14.12 11.49 -15.95
N HIS A 170 14.12 10.82 -14.79
CA HIS A 170 13.53 9.49 -14.68
C HIS A 170 12.00 9.56 -14.81
N ALA A 171 11.40 8.69 -15.65
CA ALA A 171 9.98 8.71 -15.97
C ALA A 171 9.03 8.56 -14.77
N LEU A 172 9.49 7.95 -13.68
CA LEU A 172 8.72 7.78 -12.45
C LEU A 172 9.05 8.84 -11.38
N ARG A 173 9.89 9.84 -11.70
CA ARG A 173 10.37 10.78 -10.69
C ARG A 173 9.27 11.67 -10.13
N ARG A 174 8.43 12.23 -10.99
CA ARG A 174 7.33 13.10 -10.58
C ARG A 174 6.22 12.30 -9.91
N HIS A 175 5.91 12.63 -8.66
CA HIS A 175 4.84 12.01 -7.89
C HIS A 175 3.70 12.97 -7.62
N VAL A 176 2.49 12.43 -7.72
CA VAL A 176 1.23 13.11 -7.39
C VAL A 176 0.74 12.63 -6.04
N VAL A 177 0.20 13.55 -5.23
CA VAL A 177 -0.22 13.29 -3.85
C VAL A 177 -1.73 13.39 -3.71
N TYR A 178 -2.30 12.47 -2.97
CA TYR A 178 -3.71 12.42 -2.55
C TYR A 178 -3.80 12.27 -1.03
N VAL A 179 -4.93 12.70 -0.45
CA VAL A 179 -5.22 12.57 0.98
C VAL A 179 -6.63 12.04 1.20
N ALA A 180 -6.77 11.13 2.14
CA ALA A 180 -8.05 10.73 2.73
C ALA A 180 -8.18 11.35 4.13
N ARG A 181 -9.43 11.74 4.48
CA ARG A 181 -9.80 12.25 5.82
C ARG A 181 -11.05 11.54 6.33
N PRO A 182 -11.25 11.47 7.65
CA PRO A 182 -12.47 10.90 8.22
C PRO A 182 -13.72 11.54 7.61
N GLY A 183 -14.69 10.70 7.19
CA GLY A 183 -15.94 11.15 6.56
C GLY A 183 -15.83 11.72 5.15
N GLY A 184 -14.66 11.81 4.57
CA GLY A 184 -14.41 12.33 3.22
C GLY A 184 -13.95 11.28 2.21
N TYR A 185 -13.97 10.00 2.55
CA TYR A 185 -13.63 8.90 1.66
C TYR A 185 -14.84 7.98 1.44
N ALA A 186 -14.88 7.30 0.29
CA ALA A 186 -15.91 6.32 0.00
C ALA A 186 -15.66 5.05 0.84
N GLY A 187 -16.29 4.96 2.01
CA GLY A 187 -16.44 3.72 2.75
C GLY A 187 -17.29 2.75 1.95
N THR A 188 -16.98 1.47 2.01
CA THR A 188 -17.82 0.40 1.46
C THR A 188 -19.10 0.26 2.26
#